data_00fb5555a0c94b9c1ba02430f3d84256
#
_entry.id   00fb5555a0c94b9c1ba02430f3d84256
#
_cell.length_a   1.000
_cell.length_b   1.000
_cell.length_c   1.000
_cell.angle_alpha   90.00
_cell.angle_beta   90.00
_cell.angle_gamma   90.00
#
_symmetry.space_group_name_H-M   'P 1'
#
loop_
_entity.id
_entity.type
_entity.pdbx_description
1 polymer ?
#
loop_
_entity_poly.entity_id
_entity_poly.type
_entity_poly.pdbx_seq_one_letter_code
_entity_poly.pdbx_strand_id
1 'polypeptide(L)'
;MKTIVTFGEIMGRFCPPGFKRFRQSLPGDLNLTFAGAEANVAASISMLGGDARFVTAIPNNDVTQALISNLRGLDVDTSEIVLSKSGRLGLYFVEAGANQRPSRVIYDREYSSVSMTPASGYDWDSIFDGAGWFHTTGITPSLSEESAEATIQSVKNAKAAGLTVSCDLNFRKKLWNWNPTLSSTELACETMSRLLPYVDVVIGNEEDASDVLGIHAENTDVYSGKIDASKYTGVAREIVSQFPNLSKVAITLRESISASHNNWGAMLYDTSSDYSYFAPLDGNHYQPYEIRNIVDRVGGGDAFGAGLIFAFNDPKLREPQTAIAFAVASSCLAHSIYGDYNFSTRAEVEALLNSGGSGRVVR
;
A
#
# COMPACT_ATOMS: atom_id res chain seq x y z
N MET A 1 -12.39 -13.13 -12.01
CA MET A 1 -12.30 -11.84 -11.29
C MET A 1 -12.19 -10.77 -12.36
N LYS A 2 -12.77 -9.56 -12.17
CA LYS A 2 -12.49 -8.44 -13.08
C LYS A 2 -11.10 -7.89 -12.80
N THR A 3 -10.48 -7.28 -13.80
CA THR A 3 -9.16 -6.66 -13.66
C THR A 3 -9.15 -5.59 -12.55
N ILE A 4 -8.13 -5.62 -11.72
CA ILE A 4 -7.84 -4.62 -10.70
C ILE A 4 -6.75 -3.71 -11.25
N VAL A 5 -7.06 -2.42 -11.40
CA VAL A 5 -6.12 -1.41 -11.90
C VAL A 5 -5.47 -0.70 -10.72
N THR A 6 -4.15 -0.52 -10.77
CA THR A 6 -3.43 0.31 -9.80
C THR A 6 -2.65 1.42 -10.52
N PHE A 7 -2.61 2.62 -9.92
CA PHE A 7 -1.93 3.77 -10.50
C PHE A 7 -1.01 4.44 -9.50
N GLY A 8 0.26 4.56 -9.85
CA GLY A 8 1.24 5.26 -9.03
C GLY A 8 2.68 5.14 -9.53
N GLU A 9 3.65 5.49 -8.67
CA GLU A 9 5.06 5.45 -9.01
C GLU A 9 5.68 4.08 -8.76
N ILE A 10 6.58 3.67 -9.66
CA ILE A 10 7.52 2.58 -9.44
C ILE A 10 8.96 3.10 -9.52
N MET A 11 9.83 2.59 -8.66
CA MET A 11 11.21 3.08 -8.47
C MET A 11 12.21 1.95 -8.51
N GLY A 12 13.48 2.30 -8.74
CA GLY A 12 14.61 1.44 -8.41
C GLY A 12 14.88 1.50 -6.90
N ARG A 13 14.84 0.34 -6.23
CA ARG A 13 15.21 0.17 -4.82
C ARG A 13 16.64 -0.33 -4.71
N PHE A 14 17.50 0.44 -4.03
CA PHE A 14 18.86 0.04 -3.72
C PHE A 14 19.01 -0.31 -2.24
N CYS A 15 19.54 -1.48 -1.96
CA CYS A 15 19.72 -1.97 -0.59
C CYS A 15 21.08 -2.66 -0.45
N PRO A 16 21.87 -2.37 0.60
CA PRO A 16 23.05 -3.17 0.92
C PRO A 16 22.69 -4.63 1.17
N PRO A 17 23.53 -5.60 0.83
CA PRO A 17 23.29 -7.01 1.13
C PRO A 17 23.11 -7.28 2.63
N GLY A 18 22.06 -8.02 2.98
CA GLY A 18 21.71 -8.37 4.37
C GLY A 18 21.45 -7.12 5.23
N PHE A 19 22.06 -7.06 6.41
CA PHE A 19 21.91 -5.93 7.36
C PHE A 19 23.12 -4.99 7.37
N LYS A 20 23.93 -4.98 6.30
CA LYS A 20 25.06 -4.04 6.18
C LYS A 20 24.53 -2.60 6.09
N ARG A 21 25.34 -1.67 6.61
CA ARG A 21 25.13 -0.24 6.41
C ARG A 21 25.68 0.20 5.06
N PHE A 22 25.23 1.32 4.53
CA PHE A 22 25.81 1.91 3.31
C PHE A 22 27.33 2.11 3.44
N ARG A 23 27.82 2.57 4.61
CA ARG A 23 29.26 2.74 4.86
C ARG A 23 30.08 1.44 4.87
N GLN A 24 29.40 0.28 4.97
CA GLN A 24 30.06 -1.03 4.89
C GLN A 24 30.02 -1.61 3.48
N SER A 25 29.03 -1.21 2.67
CA SER A 25 28.85 -1.70 1.29
C SER A 25 29.48 -0.79 0.25
N LEU A 26 29.56 0.51 0.53
CA LEU A 26 30.06 1.47 -0.44
C LEU A 26 31.47 1.95 -0.08
N PRO A 27 32.39 2.04 -1.09
CA PRO A 27 32.19 1.67 -2.49
C PRO A 27 32.10 0.15 -2.68
N GLY A 28 31.11 -0.34 -3.49
CA GLY A 28 30.89 -1.76 -3.75
C GLY A 28 29.44 -2.06 -4.13
N ASP A 29 28.91 -3.21 -3.71
CA ASP A 29 27.66 -3.75 -4.21
C ASP A 29 26.43 -3.26 -3.46
N LEU A 30 25.38 -2.92 -4.21
CA LEU A 30 24.01 -2.75 -3.74
C LEU A 30 23.10 -3.66 -4.57
N ASN A 31 22.12 -4.31 -3.91
CA ASN A 31 21.06 -5.01 -4.60
C ASN A 31 20.10 -3.98 -5.20
N LEU A 32 19.79 -4.12 -6.49
CA LEU A 32 18.73 -3.38 -7.16
C LEU A 32 17.51 -4.26 -7.31
N THR A 33 16.36 -3.79 -6.82
CA THR A 33 15.02 -4.34 -7.08
C THR A 33 14.09 -3.20 -7.52
N PHE A 34 12.90 -3.55 -8.02
CA PHE A 34 11.89 -2.54 -8.36
C PHE A 34 10.79 -2.58 -7.30
N ALA A 35 10.24 -1.41 -6.98
CA ALA A 35 9.20 -1.29 -5.96
C ALA A 35 8.48 0.06 -6.06
N GLY A 36 7.24 0.06 -5.58
CA GLY A 36 6.37 1.23 -5.48
C GLY A 36 5.04 0.78 -4.91
N ALA A 37 4.37 1.56 -4.08
CA ALA A 37 3.22 1.11 -3.32
C ALA A 37 2.16 0.44 -4.23
N GLU A 38 1.76 1.10 -5.29
CA GLU A 38 0.73 0.62 -6.21
C GLU A 38 1.25 -0.53 -7.10
N ALA A 39 2.55 -0.56 -7.43
CA ALA A 39 3.18 -1.68 -8.12
C ALA A 39 3.28 -2.92 -7.20
N ASN A 40 3.58 -2.71 -5.91
CA ASN A 40 3.60 -3.76 -4.90
C ASN A 40 2.21 -4.39 -4.73
N VAL A 41 1.15 -3.55 -4.74
CA VAL A 41 -0.25 -4.02 -4.70
C VAL A 41 -0.58 -4.85 -5.95
N ALA A 42 -0.23 -4.36 -7.15
CA ALA A 42 -0.46 -5.10 -8.40
C ALA A 42 0.24 -6.47 -8.41
N ALA A 43 1.54 -6.48 -8.06
CA ALA A 43 2.32 -7.72 -7.98
C ALA A 43 1.73 -8.70 -6.96
N SER A 44 1.34 -8.22 -5.78
CA SER A 44 0.73 -9.06 -4.75
C SER A 44 -0.62 -9.64 -5.18
N ILE A 45 -1.48 -8.85 -5.85
CA ILE A 45 -2.76 -9.33 -6.41
C ILE A 45 -2.52 -10.44 -7.42
N SER A 46 -1.56 -10.26 -8.32
CA SER A 46 -1.20 -11.26 -9.33
C SER A 46 -0.69 -12.56 -8.68
N MET A 47 0.20 -12.46 -7.69
CA MET A 47 0.70 -13.61 -6.92
C MET A 47 -0.41 -14.36 -6.16
N LEU A 48 -1.46 -13.66 -5.74
CA LEU A 48 -2.66 -14.27 -5.14
C LEU A 48 -3.59 -14.94 -6.18
N GLY A 49 -3.30 -14.78 -7.47
CA GLY A 49 -4.08 -15.34 -8.58
C GLY A 49 -5.21 -14.45 -9.11
N GLY A 50 -5.10 -13.13 -8.88
CA GLY A 50 -5.98 -12.11 -9.48
C GLY A 50 -5.41 -11.50 -10.75
N ASP A 51 -6.24 -10.81 -11.52
CA ASP A 51 -5.83 -10.06 -12.70
C ASP A 51 -5.50 -8.62 -12.28
N ALA A 52 -4.24 -8.19 -12.44
CA ALA A 52 -3.77 -6.85 -12.10
C ALA A 52 -3.19 -6.11 -13.30
N ARG A 53 -3.58 -4.84 -13.46
CA ARG A 53 -3.01 -3.88 -14.42
C ARG A 53 -2.34 -2.76 -13.64
N PHE A 54 -1.05 -2.51 -13.93
CA PHE A 54 -0.32 -1.41 -13.31
C PHE A 54 -0.12 -0.26 -14.29
N VAL A 55 -0.47 0.94 -13.85
CA VAL A 55 -0.41 2.19 -14.61
C VAL A 55 0.60 3.13 -13.97
N THR A 56 1.51 3.66 -14.77
CA THR A 56 2.54 4.62 -14.36
C THR A 56 3.10 5.34 -15.57
N ALA A 57 4.00 6.30 -15.36
CA ALA A 57 4.85 6.86 -16.40
C ALA A 57 6.33 6.66 -16.03
N ILE A 58 7.12 6.14 -16.97
CA ILE A 58 8.55 5.87 -16.79
C ILE A 58 9.34 6.31 -18.04
N PRO A 59 10.65 6.60 -17.91
CA PRO A 59 11.46 6.91 -19.09
C PRO A 59 11.66 5.65 -19.95
N ASN A 60 11.92 5.84 -21.25
CA ASN A 60 12.21 4.73 -22.15
C ASN A 60 13.72 4.47 -22.21
N ASN A 61 14.20 3.48 -21.46
CA ASN A 61 15.61 3.02 -21.48
C ASN A 61 15.72 1.56 -21.02
N ASP A 62 16.92 0.99 -21.10
CA ASP A 62 17.16 -0.44 -20.83
C ASP A 62 16.81 -0.84 -19.38
N VAL A 63 16.98 0.06 -18.39
CA VAL A 63 16.62 -0.22 -16.99
C VAL A 63 15.11 -0.34 -16.84
N THR A 64 14.34 0.54 -17.47
CA THR A 64 12.88 0.50 -17.41
C THR A 64 12.28 -0.61 -18.28
N GLN A 65 12.98 -1.07 -19.33
CA GLN A 65 12.61 -2.29 -20.05
C GLN A 65 12.80 -3.54 -19.17
N ALA A 66 13.87 -3.59 -18.37
CA ALA A 66 14.05 -4.64 -17.37
C ALA A 66 12.97 -4.59 -16.27
N LEU A 67 12.56 -3.41 -15.84
CA LEU A 67 11.45 -3.20 -14.91
C LEU A 67 10.13 -3.76 -15.48
N ILE A 68 9.78 -3.39 -16.71
CA ILE A 68 8.57 -3.91 -17.38
C ILE A 68 8.62 -5.43 -17.48
N SER A 69 9.78 -5.98 -17.85
CA SER A 69 9.98 -7.43 -17.94
C SER A 69 9.82 -8.12 -16.59
N ASN A 70 10.28 -7.49 -15.50
CA ASN A 70 10.10 -7.99 -14.14
C ASN A 70 8.62 -8.04 -13.75
N LEU A 71 7.84 -6.97 -13.99
CA LEU A 71 6.40 -6.95 -13.71
C LEU A 71 5.64 -7.99 -14.54
N ARG A 72 5.96 -8.12 -15.83
CA ARG A 72 5.37 -9.15 -16.71
C ARG A 72 5.71 -10.57 -16.26
N GLY A 73 6.90 -10.77 -15.71
CA GLY A 73 7.30 -12.05 -15.11
C GLY A 73 6.52 -12.41 -13.85
N LEU A 74 5.80 -11.45 -13.28
CA LEU A 74 4.84 -11.62 -12.18
C LEU A 74 3.38 -11.61 -12.67
N ASP A 75 3.14 -11.76 -13.96
CA ASP A 75 1.83 -11.73 -14.60
C ASP A 75 1.04 -10.42 -14.41
N VAL A 76 1.73 -9.30 -14.17
CA VAL A 76 1.11 -7.96 -14.11
C VAL A 76 0.96 -7.41 -15.53
N ASP A 77 -0.25 -6.99 -15.90
CA ASP A 77 -0.51 -6.27 -17.15
C ASP A 77 0.15 -4.88 -17.13
N THR A 78 1.06 -4.67 -18.06
CA THR A 78 1.85 -3.44 -18.21
C THR A 78 1.54 -2.69 -19.52
N SER A 79 0.41 -3.02 -20.17
CA SER A 79 0.05 -2.44 -21.48
C SER A 79 -0.16 -0.93 -21.41
N GLU A 80 -0.63 -0.43 -20.27
CA GLU A 80 -0.97 0.98 -20.03
C GLU A 80 0.16 1.77 -19.35
N ILE A 81 1.38 1.24 -19.32
CA ILE A 81 2.55 1.99 -18.85
C ILE A 81 2.94 3.04 -19.90
N VAL A 82 2.94 4.31 -19.50
CA VAL A 82 3.33 5.44 -20.36
C VAL A 82 4.86 5.52 -20.42
N LEU A 83 5.43 5.39 -21.64
CA LEU A 83 6.85 5.65 -21.89
C LEU A 83 7.05 7.15 -22.10
N SER A 84 7.39 7.86 -21.05
CA SER A 84 7.53 9.32 -21.03
C SER A 84 8.84 9.76 -21.67
N LYS A 85 8.77 10.92 -22.37
CA LYS A 85 9.97 11.63 -22.88
C LYS A 85 10.57 12.56 -21.83
N SER A 86 9.87 12.79 -20.72
CA SER A 86 10.28 13.69 -19.64
C SER A 86 10.50 12.92 -18.35
N GLY A 87 11.37 13.43 -17.52
CA GLY A 87 11.65 12.84 -16.21
C GLY A 87 12.61 11.66 -16.25
N ARG A 88 12.67 10.97 -15.14
CA ARG A 88 13.58 9.83 -14.89
C ARG A 88 12.88 8.75 -14.08
N LEU A 89 13.49 7.59 -13.94
CA LEU A 89 13.06 6.62 -12.96
C LEU A 89 13.38 7.15 -11.56
N GLY A 90 12.38 7.18 -10.68
CA GLY A 90 12.59 7.47 -9.26
C GLY A 90 13.45 6.38 -8.61
N LEU A 91 14.24 6.76 -7.61
CA LEU A 91 15.06 5.84 -6.85
C LEU A 91 14.80 6.00 -5.36
N TYR A 92 15.04 4.95 -4.61
CA TYR A 92 15.19 5.05 -3.17
C TYR A 92 16.20 4.05 -2.64
N PHE A 93 16.79 4.39 -1.50
CA PHE A 93 17.84 3.61 -0.87
C PHE A 93 17.35 3.17 0.50
N VAL A 94 17.46 1.87 0.81
CA VAL A 94 17.03 1.29 2.07
C VAL A 94 18.23 0.69 2.79
N GLU A 95 18.50 1.16 4.00
CA GLU A 95 19.38 0.48 4.93
C GLU A 95 18.50 -0.33 5.90
N ALA A 96 18.52 -1.65 5.79
CA ALA A 96 17.69 -2.53 6.61
C ALA A 96 18.05 -2.43 8.10
N GLY A 97 17.03 -2.32 8.94
CA GLY A 97 17.16 -2.31 10.39
C GLY A 97 17.40 -3.71 10.97
N ALA A 98 17.91 -3.77 12.19
CA ALA A 98 18.05 -5.01 12.95
C ALA A 98 17.98 -4.72 14.45
N ASN A 99 17.21 -5.51 15.19
CA ASN A 99 16.98 -5.31 16.63
C ASN A 99 16.53 -3.86 16.95
N GLN A 100 17.30 -3.13 17.73
CA GLN A 100 17.04 -1.74 18.12
C GLN A 100 17.50 -0.70 17.08
N ARG A 101 18.20 -1.12 16.03
CA ARG A 101 18.61 -0.23 14.95
C ARG A 101 17.50 -0.10 13.89
N PRO A 102 16.87 1.07 13.75
CA PRO A 102 15.79 1.26 12.78
C PRO A 102 16.31 1.16 11.34
N SER A 103 15.42 0.78 10.42
CA SER A 103 15.63 0.96 8.99
C SER A 103 15.72 2.43 8.63
N ARG A 104 16.45 2.76 7.56
CA ARG A 104 16.56 4.11 7.02
C ARG A 104 16.19 4.10 5.55
N VAL A 105 15.41 5.10 5.14
CA VAL A 105 15.03 5.31 3.74
C VAL A 105 15.51 6.67 3.30
N ILE A 106 16.17 6.71 2.13
CA ILE A 106 16.58 7.93 1.44
C ILE A 106 15.84 7.93 0.10
N TYR A 107 15.04 8.97 -0.15
CA TYR A 107 14.36 9.15 -1.42
C TYR A 107 15.20 9.99 -2.38
N ASP A 108 15.26 9.57 -3.63
CA ASP A 108 15.78 10.30 -4.77
C ASP A 108 14.78 10.15 -5.92
N ARG A 109 13.67 10.85 -5.82
CA ARG A 109 12.50 10.69 -6.71
C ARG A 109 11.97 12.00 -7.31
N GLU A 110 12.65 13.11 -7.07
CA GLU A 110 12.33 14.40 -7.73
C GLU A 110 12.44 14.25 -9.24
N TYR A 111 11.54 14.89 -9.95
CA TYR A 111 11.46 14.85 -11.41
C TYR A 111 11.32 13.43 -11.98
N SER A 112 10.71 12.51 -11.24
CA SER A 112 10.34 11.21 -11.80
C SER A 112 9.32 11.37 -12.92
N SER A 113 9.31 10.46 -13.89
CA SER A 113 8.42 10.61 -15.05
C SER A 113 6.95 10.69 -14.64
N VAL A 114 6.51 9.93 -13.63
CA VAL A 114 5.13 10.00 -13.13
C VAL A 114 4.82 11.36 -12.50
N SER A 115 5.78 11.97 -11.79
CA SER A 115 5.60 13.30 -11.19
C SER A 115 5.56 14.44 -12.23
N MET A 116 6.00 14.18 -13.45
CA MET A 116 6.03 15.16 -14.55
C MET A 116 4.97 14.90 -15.63
N THR A 117 4.24 13.80 -15.54
CA THR A 117 3.23 13.44 -16.53
C THR A 117 1.87 13.99 -16.09
N PRO A 118 1.27 14.91 -16.86
CA PRO A 118 -0.04 15.47 -16.55
C PRO A 118 -1.15 14.44 -16.70
N ALA A 119 -2.31 14.71 -16.11
CA ALA A 119 -3.48 13.82 -16.18
C ALA A 119 -3.90 13.45 -17.61
N SER A 120 -3.71 14.37 -18.57
CA SER A 120 -3.97 14.14 -20.01
C SER A 120 -2.98 13.20 -20.69
N GLY A 121 -1.91 12.81 -20.01
CA GLY A 121 -0.94 11.81 -20.48
C GLY A 121 -1.42 10.37 -20.34
N TYR A 122 -2.57 10.14 -19.69
CA TYR A 122 -3.16 8.84 -19.44
C TYR A 122 -4.51 8.70 -20.15
N ASP A 123 -4.73 7.62 -20.89
CA ASP A 123 -6.01 7.27 -21.52
C ASP A 123 -6.87 6.47 -20.54
N TRP A 124 -7.59 7.18 -19.66
CA TRP A 124 -8.39 6.56 -18.60
C TRP A 124 -9.49 5.65 -19.13
N ASP A 125 -10.02 5.90 -20.33
CA ASP A 125 -11.04 5.05 -20.96
C ASP A 125 -10.44 3.69 -21.32
N SER A 126 -9.26 3.67 -21.95
CA SER A 126 -8.51 2.45 -22.25
C SER A 126 -8.04 1.75 -20.96
N ILE A 127 -7.51 2.51 -20.01
CA ILE A 127 -7.00 2.01 -18.73
C ILE A 127 -8.08 1.25 -17.95
N PHE A 128 -9.32 1.72 -17.94
CA PHE A 128 -10.41 1.13 -17.16
C PHE A 128 -11.26 0.13 -17.95
N ASP A 129 -10.98 -0.10 -19.23
CA ASP A 129 -11.71 -1.10 -20.00
C ASP A 129 -11.55 -2.51 -19.39
N GLY A 130 -12.69 -3.18 -19.15
CA GLY A 130 -12.76 -4.49 -18.52
C GLY A 130 -12.43 -4.52 -17.02
N ALA A 131 -12.11 -3.39 -16.41
CA ALA A 131 -11.77 -3.29 -14.99
C ALA A 131 -13.02 -3.33 -14.08
N GLY A 132 -12.82 -3.71 -12.82
CA GLY A 132 -13.86 -3.69 -11.79
C GLY A 132 -13.45 -2.96 -10.52
N TRP A 133 -12.15 -2.73 -10.35
CA TRP A 133 -11.58 -2.09 -9.18
C TRP A 133 -10.42 -1.18 -9.57
N PHE A 134 -10.31 -0.04 -8.91
CA PHE A 134 -9.19 0.89 -9.04
C PHE A 134 -8.56 1.16 -7.67
N HIS A 135 -7.24 1.16 -7.60
CA HIS A 135 -6.49 1.45 -6.37
C HIS A 135 -5.37 2.46 -6.63
N THR A 136 -5.23 3.39 -5.71
CA THR A 136 -4.11 4.34 -5.63
C THR A 136 -3.76 4.63 -4.18
N THR A 137 -2.69 5.37 -3.93
CA THR A 137 -2.29 5.77 -2.57
C THR A 137 -2.06 7.27 -2.45
N GLY A 138 -1.96 7.78 -1.21
CA GLY A 138 -1.57 9.16 -0.93
C GLY A 138 -0.10 9.46 -1.24
N ILE A 139 0.71 8.46 -1.63
CA ILE A 139 2.08 8.71 -2.08
C ILE A 139 2.10 9.40 -3.45
N THR A 140 1.33 8.90 -4.41
CA THR A 140 1.36 9.44 -5.78
C THR A 140 0.99 10.92 -5.84
N PRO A 141 -0.09 11.41 -5.20
CA PRO A 141 -0.40 12.85 -5.20
C PRO A 141 0.56 13.71 -4.38
N SER A 142 1.43 13.10 -3.57
CA SER A 142 2.44 13.84 -2.79
C SER A 142 3.68 14.26 -3.58
N LEU A 143 3.85 13.74 -4.81
CA LEU A 143 5.09 13.93 -5.57
C LEU A 143 5.19 15.28 -6.27
N SER A 144 4.07 15.81 -6.77
CA SER A 144 3.97 17.07 -7.50
C SER A 144 2.52 17.50 -7.67
N GLU A 145 2.29 18.73 -8.12
CA GLU A 145 0.96 19.22 -8.48
C GLU A 145 0.37 18.41 -9.64
N GLU A 146 1.17 18.08 -10.67
CA GLU A 146 0.76 17.29 -11.83
C GLU A 146 0.30 15.88 -11.40
N SER A 147 1.04 15.22 -10.52
CA SER A 147 0.67 13.88 -10.07
C SER A 147 -0.55 13.92 -9.12
N ALA A 148 -0.73 14.99 -8.35
CA ALA A 148 -1.93 15.22 -7.54
C ALA A 148 -3.17 15.34 -8.43
N GLU A 149 -3.13 16.19 -9.48
CA GLU A 149 -4.22 16.33 -10.42
C GLU A 149 -4.47 15.04 -11.22
N ALA A 150 -3.42 14.32 -11.63
CA ALA A 150 -3.55 13.03 -12.31
C ALA A 150 -4.25 11.99 -11.42
N THR A 151 -3.89 11.93 -10.13
CA THR A 151 -4.52 11.02 -9.17
C THR A 151 -5.98 11.39 -8.91
N ILE A 152 -6.30 12.68 -8.75
CA ILE A 152 -7.69 13.15 -8.58
C ILE A 152 -8.51 12.84 -9.82
N GLN A 153 -7.95 13.04 -11.02
CA GLN A 153 -8.64 12.76 -12.27
C GLN A 153 -8.85 11.25 -12.45
N SER A 154 -7.88 10.40 -12.05
CA SER A 154 -8.01 8.95 -12.13
C SER A 154 -9.18 8.41 -11.29
N VAL A 155 -9.32 8.86 -10.02
CA VAL A 155 -10.44 8.41 -9.16
C VAL A 155 -11.79 8.90 -9.68
N LYS A 156 -11.87 10.09 -10.27
CA LYS A 156 -13.08 10.61 -10.93
C LYS A 156 -13.49 9.74 -12.12
N ASN A 157 -12.54 9.43 -12.99
CA ASN A 157 -12.79 8.59 -14.17
C ASN A 157 -13.13 7.16 -13.77
N ALA A 158 -12.46 6.59 -12.77
CA ALA A 158 -12.78 5.27 -12.24
C ALA A 158 -14.23 5.20 -11.71
N LYS A 159 -14.66 6.21 -10.96
CA LYS A 159 -16.05 6.31 -10.50
C LYS A 159 -17.05 6.47 -11.65
N ALA A 160 -16.72 7.30 -12.63
CA ALA A 160 -17.56 7.49 -13.82
C ALA A 160 -17.68 6.20 -14.64
N ALA A 161 -16.65 5.37 -14.69
CA ALA A 161 -16.64 4.05 -15.32
C ALA A 161 -17.30 2.94 -14.45
N GLY A 162 -17.79 3.29 -13.25
CA GLY A 162 -18.51 2.36 -12.35
C GLY A 162 -17.61 1.40 -11.58
N LEU A 163 -16.34 1.69 -11.42
CA LEU A 163 -15.41 0.90 -10.64
C LEU A 163 -15.59 1.16 -9.14
N THR A 164 -15.25 0.16 -8.32
CA THR A 164 -14.98 0.36 -6.91
C THR A 164 -13.60 0.99 -6.77
N VAL A 165 -13.49 2.06 -5.99
CA VAL A 165 -12.24 2.81 -5.80
C VAL A 165 -11.73 2.63 -4.38
N SER A 166 -10.45 2.24 -4.22
CA SER A 166 -9.77 2.21 -2.93
C SER A 166 -8.56 3.14 -2.92
N CYS A 167 -8.28 3.71 -1.75
CA CYS A 167 -7.11 4.53 -1.53
C CYS A 167 -6.46 4.18 -0.18
N ASP A 168 -5.15 3.90 -0.19
CA ASP A 168 -4.35 3.89 1.03
C ASP A 168 -3.86 5.31 1.31
N LEU A 169 -4.15 5.86 2.50
CA LEU A 169 -3.75 7.21 2.89
C LEU A 169 -2.23 7.38 2.86
N ASN A 170 -1.51 6.39 3.33
CA ASN A 170 -0.07 6.18 3.16
C ASN A 170 0.77 7.45 3.29
N PHE A 171 0.54 8.23 4.35
CA PHE A 171 1.17 9.52 4.54
C PHE A 171 2.69 9.42 4.63
N ARG A 172 3.37 10.26 3.87
CA ARG A 172 4.83 10.36 3.87
C ARG A 172 5.23 11.83 3.96
N LYS A 173 5.34 12.34 5.19
CA LYS A 173 5.61 13.76 5.50
C LYS A 173 6.68 14.40 4.62
N LYS A 174 7.75 13.67 4.25
CA LYS A 174 8.86 14.19 3.45
C LYS A 174 8.52 14.42 1.98
N LEU A 175 7.43 13.86 1.47
CA LEU A 175 7.05 13.96 0.06
C LEU A 175 6.09 15.13 -0.21
N TRP A 176 5.25 15.47 0.76
CA TRP A 176 4.28 16.56 0.66
C TRP A 176 4.97 17.93 0.79
N ASN A 177 5.63 18.40 -0.28
CA ASN A 177 6.45 19.62 -0.26
C ASN A 177 6.41 20.44 -1.56
N TRP A 178 5.57 20.06 -2.54
CA TRP A 178 5.50 20.73 -3.82
C TRP A 178 4.77 22.10 -3.77
N ASN A 179 4.01 22.39 -2.73
CA ASN A 179 3.47 23.72 -2.47
C ASN A 179 4.18 24.34 -1.25
N PRO A 180 5.09 25.31 -1.47
CA PRO A 180 5.90 25.88 -0.37
C PRO A 180 5.10 26.79 0.58
N THR A 181 3.84 27.11 0.27
CA THR A 181 2.99 27.96 1.10
C THR A 181 2.24 27.19 2.19
N LEU A 182 2.20 25.84 2.08
CA LEU A 182 1.52 24.94 3.00
C LEU A 182 2.52 24.04 3.72
N SER A 183 2.20 23.67 4.94
CA SER A 183 2.90 22.56 5.60
C SER A 183 2.56 21.23 4.91
N SER A 184 3.37 20.20 5.14
CA SER A 184 3.13 18.88 4.56
C SER A 184 1.78 18.29 4.95
N THR A 185 1.32 18.53 6.17
CA THR A 185 0.01 18.08 6.67
C THR A 185 -1.13 18.85 6.02
N GLU A 186 -1.03 20.18 5.94
CA GLU A 186 -2.05 21.01 5.28
C GLU A 186 -2.17 20.65 3.80
N LEU A 187 -1.05 20.46 3.10
CA LEU A 187 -1.04 20.07 1.69
C LEU A 187 -1.67 18.70 1.46
N ALA A 188 -1.35 17.73 2.34
CA ALA A 188 -1.96 16.40 2.29
C ALA A 188 -3.48 16.48 2.56
N CYS A 189 -3.90 17.20 3.60
CA CYS A 189 -5.30 17.37 3.95
C CYS A 189 -6.10 18.01 2.80
N GLU A 190 -5.60 19.10 2.22
CA GLU A 190 -6.26 19.79 1.11
C GLU A 190 -6.39 18.86 -0.12
N THR A 191 -5.31 18.19 -0.50
CA THR A 191 -5.29 17.30 -1.68
C THR A 191 -6.18 16.07 -1.47
N MET A 192 -6.06 15.41 -0.33
CA MET A 192 -6.84 14.21 -0.05
C MET A 192 -8.33 14.50 0.15
N SER A 193 -8.69 15.70 0.66
CA SER A 193 -10.09 16.14 0.72
C SER A 193 -10.74 16.32 -0.65
N ARG A 194 -9.96 16.56 -1.71
CA ARG A 194 -10.43 16.60 -3.10
C ARG A 194 -10.53 15.20 -3.72
N LEU A 195 -9.77 14.23 -3.22
CA LEU A 195 -9.69 12.86 -3.75
C LEU A 195 -10.72 11.93 -3.09
N LEU A 196 -10.82 11.94 -1.76
CA LEU A 196 -11.62 11.01 -0.97
C LEU A 196 -13.14 10.99 -1.27
N PRO A 197 -13.78 12.07 -1.76
CA PRO A 197 -15.17 12.02 -2.20
C PRO A 197 -15.45 11.02 -3.35
N TYR A 198 -14.41 10.52 -4.01
CA TYR A 198 -14.51 9.53 -5.11
C TYR A 198 -14.05 8.12 -4.68
N VAL A 199 -13.75 7.90 -3.40
CA VAL A 199 -13.24 6.65 -2.85
C VAL A 199 -14.35 5.88 -2.14
N ASP A 200 -14.40 4.57 -2.33
CA ASP A 200 -15.34 3.67 -1.65
C ASP A 200 -14.70 2.98 -0.43
N VAL A 201 -13.40 2.71 -0.49
CA VAL A 201 -12.66 1.99 0.55
C VAL A 201 -11.39 2.77 0.90
N VAL A 202 -11.29 3.25 2.13
CA VAL A 202 -10.05 3.85 2.66
C VAL A 202 -9.26 2.78 3.40
N ILE A 203 -7.95 2.77 3.15
CA ILE A 203 -6.97 1.99 3.88
C ILE A 203 -6.01 2.99 4.55
N GLY A 204 -5.53 2.70 5.74
CA GLY A 204 -4.54 3.51 6.42
C GLY A 204 -3.94 2.78 7.60
N ASN A 205 -2.97 3.38 8.22
CA ASN A 205 -2.43 2.91 9.48
C ASN A 205 -2.97 3.74 10.66
N GLU A 206 -2.51 3.43 11.84
CA GLU A 206 -2.93 4.06 13.09
C GLU A 206 -2.62 5.57 13.18
N GLU A 207 -1.68 6.08 12.38
CA GLU A 207 -1.24 7.49 12.37
C GLU A 207 -1.85 8.30 11.23
N ASP A 208 -2.14 7.64 10.08
CA ASP A 208 -2.56 8.33 8.85
C ASP A 208 -3.85 9.16 9.01
N ALA A 209 -4.83 8.69 9.80
CA ALA A 209 -6.07 9.43 10.03
C ALA A 209 -5.80 10.79 10.73
N SER A 210 -4.86 10.80 11.67
CA SER A 210 -4.42 12.02 12.35
C SER A 210 -3.64 12.93 11.42
N ASP A 211 -2.66 12.38 10.71
CA ASP A 211 -1.71 13.16 9.92
C ASP A 211 -2.33 13.76 8.66
N VAL A 212 -3.30 13.06 8.03
CA VAL A 212 -3.92 13.45 6.77
C VAL A 212 -5.26 14.16 6.97
N LEU A 213 -6.08 13.68 7.94
CA LEU A 213 -7.47 14.13 8.09
C LEU A 213 -7.69 14.93 9.38
N GLY A 214 -6.69 15.02 10.26
CA GLY A 214 -6.82 15.67 11.56
C GLY A 214 -7.71 14.90 12.55
N ILE A 215 -7.97 13.62 12.31
CA ILE A 215 -8.83 12.77 13.13
C ILE A 215 -7.98 12.01 14.14
N HIS A 216 -8.16 12.31 15.41
CA HIS A 216 -7.38 11.71 16.49
C HIS A 216 -8.20 10.65 17.24
N ALA A 217 -7.59 9.49 17.51
CA ALA A 217 -8.16 8.54 18.45
C ALA A 217 -8.10 9.11 19.87
N GLU A 218 -9.25 9.25 20.55
CA GLU A 218 -9.31 9.82 21.89
C GLU A 218 -8.44 9.03 22.89
N ASN A 219 -7.56 9.73 23.59
CA ASN A 219 -6.67 9.17 24.64
C ASN A 219 -5.77 8.02 24.18
N THR A 220 -5.33 7.99 22.93
CA THR A 220 -4.28 7.07 22.44
C THR A 220 -2.97 7.82 22.29
N ASP A 221 -1.94 7.32 22.96
CA ASP A 221 -0.56 7.68 22.66
C ASP A 221 0.00 6.61 21.68
N VAL A 222 -0.15 6.87 20.39
CA VAL A 222 0.32 5.98 19.32
C VAL A 222 1.84 5.72 19.42
N TYR A 223 2.56 6.70 20.00
CA TYR A 223 4.00 6.60 20.21
C TYR A 223 4.39 5.72 21.41
N SER A 224 3.44 5.35 22.29
CA SER A 224 3.72 4.45 23.42
C SER A 224 3.93 2.99 23.04
N GLY A 225 3.67 2.62 21.77
CA GLY A 225 3.85 1.26 21.24
C GLY A 225 2.77 0.26 21.67
N LYS A 226 1.71 0.70 22.37
CA LYS A 226 0.56 -0.13 22.76
C LYS A 226 -0.70 0.37 22.08
N ILE A 227 -1.41 -0.51 21.39
CA ILE A 227 -2.63 -0.20 20.65
C ILE A 227 -3.85 -0.71 21.42
N ASP A 228 -4.80 0.20 21.72
CA ASP A 228 -6.14 -0.17 22.11
C ASP A 228 -7.03 -0.24 20.86
N ALA A 229 -7.16 -1.45 20.31
CA ALA A 229 -7.87 -1.70 19.04
C ALA A 229 -9.32 -1.17 19.06
N SER A 230 -9.99 -1.14 20.22
CA SER A 230 -11.38 -0.71 20.34
C SER A 230 -11.61 0.76 19.98
N LYS A 231 -10.59 1.61 20.15
CA LYS A 231 -10.67 3.05 19.88
C LYS A 231 -10.72 3.38 18.40
N TYR A 232 -10.20 2.51 17.55
CA TYR A 232 -10.14 2.76 16.09
C TYR A 232 -11.51 2.65 15.40
N THR A 233 -12.50 2.03 16.03
CA THR A 233 -13.89 2.12 15.57
C THR A 233 -14.41 3.57 15.57
N GLY A 234 -14.07 4.35 16.60
CA GLY A 234 -14.41 5.77 16.65
C GLY A 234 -13.72 6.58 15.54
N VAL A 235 -12.44 6.31 15.29
CA VAL A 235 -11.69 6.93 14.18
C VAL A 235 -12.35 6.62 12.83
N ALA A 236 -12.71 5.36 12.58
CA ALA A 236 -13.36 4.97 11.33
C ALA A 236 -14.72 5.66 11.14
N ARG A 237 -15.53 5.78 12.20
CA ARG A 237 -16.80 6.50 12.15
C ARG A 237 -16.60 7.99 11.85
N GLU A 238 -15.58 8.62 12.42
CA GLU A 238 -15.27 10.02 12.14
C GLU A 238 -14.85 10.23 10.69
N ILE A 239 -14.00 9.32 10.14
CA ILE A 239 -13.64 9.34 8.73
C ILE A 239 -14.88 9.25 7.84
N VAL A 240 -15.81 8.33 8.13
CA VAL A 240 -17.06 8.19 7.38
C VAL A 240 -17.98 9.40 7.55
N SER A 241 -17.98 10.05 8.72
CA SER A 241 -18.73 11.29 8.94
C SER A 241 -18.25 12.42 8.04
N GLN A 242 -16.92 12.53 7.81
CA GLN A 242 -16.35 13.51 6.89
C GLN A 242 -16.54 13.11 5.41
N PHE A 243 -16.52 11.80 5.11
CA PHE A 243 -16.64 11.26 3.75
C PHE A 243 -17.74 10.19 3.67
N PRO A 244 -19.03 10.60 3.61
CA PRO A 244 -20.16 9.68 3.68
C PRO A 244 -20.33 8.75 2.46
N ASN A 245 -19.53 8.96 1.40
CA ASN A 245 -19.44 8.06 0.25
C ASN A 245 -18.66 6.76 0.56
N LEU A 246 -17.89 6.73 1.64
CA LEU A 246 -17.11 5.56 2.01
C LEU A 246 -18.02 4.41 2.44
N SER A 247 -17.79 3.23 1.87
CA SER A 247 -18.45 1.99 2.27
C SER A 247 -17.67 1.24 3.35
N LYS A 248 -16.33 1.38 3.34
CA LYS A 248 -15.42 0.67 4.27
C LYS A 248 -14.21 1.51 4.64
N VAL A 249 -13.75 1.34 5.89
CA VAL A 249 -12.49 1.90 6.39
C VAL A 249 -11.67 0.76 7.00
N ALA A 250 -10.48 0.51 6.48
CA ALA A 250 -9.56 -0.50 7.00
C ALA A 250 -8.35 0.19 7.64
N ILE A 251 -8.05 -0.16 8.89
CA ILE A 251 -6.93 0.41 9.64
C ILE A 251 -6.02 -0.73 10.08
N THR A 252 -4.75 -0.71 9.62
CA THR A 252 -3.72 -1.62 10.13
C THR A 252 -3.32 -1.21 11.54
N LEU A 253 -3.14 -2.20 12.40
CA LEU A 253 -2.80 -2.05 13.81
C LEU A 253 -1.43 -2.68 14.05
N ARG A 254 -0.39 -1.84 14.16
CA ARG A 254 0.98 -2.29 14.28
C ARG A 254 1.60 -1.83 15.60
N GLU A 255 1.99 -2.77 16.45
CA GLU A 255 2.84 -2.48 17.58
C GLU A 255 4.30 -2.78 17.22
N SER A 256 5.11 -1.71 17.07
CA SER A 256 6.53 -1.84 16.75
C SER A 256 7.36 -2.04 18.01
N ILE A 257 7.78 -3.28 18.29
CA ILE A 257 8.60 -3.63 19.46
C ILE A 257 10.08 -3.40 19.17
N SER A 258 10.52 -3.76 17.95
CA SER A 258 11.86 -3.48 17.45
C SER A 258 11.88 -3.47 15.93
N ALA A 259 13.04 -3.21 15.31
CA ALA A 259 13.20 -3.32 13.86
C ALA A 259 12.94 -4.75 13.33
N SER A 260 13.06 -5.77 14.18
CA SER A 260 12.90 -7.18 13.81
C SER A 260 11.65 -7.83 14.43
N HIS A 261 10.81 -7.06 15.16
CA HIS A 261 9.67 -7.60 15.89
C HIS A 261 8.49 -6.63 15.89
N ASN A 262 7.38 -7.07 15.32
CA ASN A 262 6.08 -6.37 15.34
C ASN A 262 4.99 -7.30 15.86
N ASN A 263 3.99 -6.73 16.53
CA ASN A 263 2.66 -7.30 16.59
C ASN A 263 1.83 -6.70 15.47
N TRP A 264 1.11 -7.54 14.71
CA TRP A 264 0.46 -7.15 13.47
C TRP A 264 -0.98 -7.63 13.39
N GLY A 265 -1.89 -6.71 13.16
CA GLY A 265 -3.30 -6.97 12.95
C GLY A 265 -3.98 -5.83 12.23
N ALA A 266 -5.30 -5.86 12.13
CA ALA A 266 -6.07 -4.79 11.52
C ALA A 266 -7.52 -4.79 11.98
N MET A 267 -8.20 -3.67 11.70
CA MET A 267 -9.63 -3.46 11.85
C MET A 267 -10.22 -3.06 10.50
N LEU A 268 -11.43 -3.56 10.21
CA LEU A 268 -12.27 -3.17 9.08
C LEU A 268 -13.61 -2.70 9.61
N TYR A 269 -13.93 -1.43 9.40
CA TYR A 269 -15.26 -0.88 9.64
C TYR A 269 -16.09 -0.95 8.37
N ASP A 270 -17.30 -1.52 8.46
CA ASP A 270 -18.26 -1.62 7.36
C ASP A 270 -19.47 -0.74 7.68
N THR A 271 -19.70 0.27 6.84
CA THR A 271 -20.78 1.24 7.04
C THR A 271 -22.17 0.62 6.90
N SER A 272 -22.30 -0.44 6.10
CA SER A 272 -23.58 -1.09 5.85
C SER A 272 -24.13 -1.81 7.08
N SER A 273 -23.25 -2.30 7.95
CA SER A 273 -23.61 -3.00 9.20
C SER A 273 -23.34 -2.15 10.45
N ASP A 274 -22.71 -0.98 10.32
CA ASP A 274 -22.18 -0.16 11.43
C ASP A 274 -21.33 -1.00 12.40
N TYR A 275 -20.50 -1.89 11.87
CA TYR A 275 -19.75 -2.85 12.66
C TYR A 275 -18.27 -2.87 12.30
N SER A 276 -17.41 -3.10 13.30
CA SER A 276 -15.96 -3.27 13.13
C SER A 276 -15.53 -4.71 13.30
N TYR A 277 -14.88 -5.23 12.29
CA TYR A 277 -14.30 -6.57 12.23
C TYR A 277 -12.80 -6.46 12.52
N PHE A 278 -12.29 -7.31 13.41
CA PHE A 278 -10.87 -7.34 13.78
C PHE A 278 -10.22 -8.65 13.33
N ALA A 279 -8.95 -8.59 12.98
CA ALA A 279 -8.15 -9.77 12.64
C ALA A 279 -6.68 -9.58 13.06
N PRO A 280 -5.99 -10.67 13.45
CA PRO A 280 -6.51 -12.03 13.63
C PRO A 280 -7.35 -12.15 14.92
N LEU A 281 -8.08 -13.25 15.03
CA LEU A 281 -8.83 -13.59 16.24
C LEU A 281 -8.31 -14.90 16.85
N ASP A 282 -8.26 -14.95 18.20
CA ASP A 282 -8.23 -16.19 18.97
C ASP A 282 -9.60 -16.36 19.65
N GLY A 283 -10.37 -17.36 19.18
CA GLY A 283 -11.80 -17.42 19.46
C GLY A 283 -12.53 -16.16 18.97
N ASN A 284 -13.08 -15.37 19.90
CA ASN A 284 -13.76 -14.10 19.61
C ASN A 284 -12.92 -12.87 20.03
N HIS A 285 -11.67 -13.05 20.43
CA HIS A 285 -10.83 -11.97 20.92
C HIS A 285 -9.78 -11.59 19.87
N TYR A 286 -9.59 -10.29 19.68
CA TYR A 286 -8.49 -9.79 18.84
C TYR A 286 -7.15 -10.17 19.46
N GLN A 287 -6.32 -10.86 18.68
CA GLN A 287 -4.99 -11.31 19.08
C GLN A 287 -4.05 -11.11 17.89
N PRO A 288 -3.18 -10.09 17.89
CA PRO A 288 -2.31 -9.82 16.73
C PRO A 288 -1.31 -10.96 16.49
N TYR A 289 -0.92 -11.14 15.22
CA TYR A 289 0.23 -11.98 14.89
C TYR A 289 1.50 -11.40 15.51
N GLU A 290 2.23 -12.21 16.26
CA GLU A 290 3.55 -11.87 16.76
C GLU A 290 4.59 -12.22 15.69
N ILE A 291 5.07 -11.22 14.94
CA ILE A 291 6.05 -11.41 13.87
C ILE A 291 7.44 -11.14 14.42
N ARG A 292 8.18 -12.22 14.70
CA ARG A 292 9.59 -12.19 15.12
C ARG A 292 10.49 -12.43 13.92
N ASN A 293 11.72 -11.91 13.97
CA ASN A 293 12.71 -12.10 12.91
C ASN A 293 12.25 -11.59 11.54
N ILE A 294 11.71 -10.38 11.50
CA ILE A 294 11.29 -9.73 10.25
C ILE A 294 12.46 -9.69 9.27
N VAL A 295 12.26 -10.21 8.06
CA VAL A 295 13.23 -10.20 6.97
C VAL A 295 13.23 -8.85 6.27
N ASP A 296 12.06 -8.36 5.89
CA ASP A 296 11.84 -7.01 5.42
C ASP A 296 10.47 -6.51 5.90
N ARG A 297 10.34 -5.21 6.11
CA ARG A 297 9.09 -4.59 6.56
C ARG A 297 8.47 -3.67 5.54
N VAL A 298 9.25 -3.32 4.50
CA VAL A 298 8.75 -2.47 3.41
C VAL A 298 7.80 -3.30 2.56
N GLY A 299 6.68 -2.71 2.14
CA GLY A 299 5.65 -3.43 1.37
C GLY A 299 4.62 -4.19 2.21
N GLY A 300 4.77 -4.28 3.57
CA GLY A 300 3.78 -4.95 4.43
C GLY A 300 2.39 -4.32 4.37
N GLY A 301 2.29 -2.98 4.34
CA GLY A 301 1.02 -2.25 4.12
C GLY A 301 0.43 -2.53 2.74
N ASP A 302 1.27 -2.52 1.70
CA ASP A 302 0.85 -2.79 0.32
C ASP A 302 0.33 -4.23 0.19
N ALA A 303 0.97 -5.21 0.84
CA ALA A 303 0.52 -6.60 0.89
C ALA A 303 -0.82 -6.75 1.64
N PHE A 304 -1.07 -5.94 2.68
CA PHE A 304 -2.36 -5.86 3.34
C PHE A 304 -3.43 -5.30 2.40
N GLY A 305 -3.17 -4.16 1.76
CA GLY A 305 -4.07 -3.55 0.79
C GLY A 305 -4.42 -4.49 -0.36
N ALA A 306 -3.41 -5.16 -0.92
CA ALA A 306 -3.59 -6.16 -1.98
C ALA A 306 -4.46 -7.33 -1.53
N GLY A 307 -4.19 -7.90 -0.34
CA GLY A 307 -4.96 -9.00 0.23
C GLY A 307 -6.42 -8.62 0.47
N LEU A 308 -6.68 -7.39 0.94
CA LEU A 308 -8.03 -6.88 1.18
C LEU A 308 -8.80 -6.68 -0.13
N ILE A 309 -8.17 -6.05 -1.13
CA ILE A 309 -8.75 -5.81 -2.46
C ILE A 309 -9.04 -7.15 -3.14
N PHE A 310 -8.07 -8.08 -3.11
CA PHE A 310 -8.24 -9.42 -3.66
C PHE A 310 -9.42 -10.16 -3.01
N ALA A 311 -9.50 -10.15 -1.67
CA ALA A 311 -10.57 -10.82 -0.94
C ALA A 311 -11.96 -10.26 -1.28
N PHE A 312 -12.12 -8.93 -1.38
CA PHE A 312 -13.39 -8.34 -1.77
C PHE A 312 -13.81 -8.67 -3.21
N ASN A 313 -12.87 -8.98 -4.09
CA ASN A 313 -13.11 -9.39 -5.47
C ASN A 313 -13.28 -10.91 -5.64
N ASP A 314 -13.08 -11.72 -4.58
CA ASP A 314 -13.30 -13.16 -4.58
C ASP A 314 -14.63 -13.52 -3.90
N PRO A 315 -15.56 -14.23 -4.59
CA PRO A 315 -16.86 -14.59 -4.01
C PRO A 315 -16.79 -15.42 -2.72
N LYS A 316 -15.68 -16.13 -2.48
CA LYS A 316 -15.50 -16.99 -1.30
C LYS A 316 -14.87 -16.25 -0.11
N LEU A 317 -14.23 -15.10 -0.35
CA LEU A 317 -13.46 -14.35 0.66
C LEU A 317 -14.09 -13.01 1.02
N ARG A 318 -15.09 -12.53 0.27
CA ARG A 318 -15.60 -11.16 0.35
C ARG A 318 -16.37 -10.79 1.63
N GLU A 319 -16.73 -11.78 2.46
CA GLU A 319 -17.36 -11.49 3.74
C GLU A 319 -16.39 -10.70 4.63
N PRO A 320 -16.82 -9.61 5.30
CA PRO A 320 -15.92 -8.66 5.94
C PRO A 320 -14.92 -9.29 6.92
N GLN A 321 -15.35 -10.22 7.77
CA GLN A 321 -14.46 -10.91 8.71
C GLN A 321 -13.42 -11.77 7.99
N THR A 322 -13.82 -12.45 6.92
CA THR A 322 -12.93 -13.28 6.10
C THR A 322 -11.93 -12.41 5.33
N ALA A 323 -12.41 -11.32 4.75
CA ALA A 323 -11.59 -10.41 3.95
C ALA A 323 -10.49 -9.76 4.80
N ILE A 324 -10.83 -9.26 6.00
CA ILE A 324 -9.83 -8.65 6.89
C ILE A 324 -8.82 -9.69 7.40
N ALA A 325 -9.28 -10.91 7.72
CA ALA A 325 -8.40 -11.99 8.15
C ALA A 325 -7.41 -12.38 7.03
N PHE A 326 -7.88 -12.51 5.79
CA PHE A 326 -7.06 -12.80 4.62
C PHE A 326 -6.01 -11.70 4.38
N ALA A 327 -6.42 -10.43 4.45
CA ALA A 327 -5.52 -9.27 4.28
C ALA A 327 -4.39 -9.25 5.31
N VAL A 328 -4.72 -9.48 6.59
CA VAL A 328 -3.73 -9.51 7.67
C VAL A 328 -2.78 -10.70 7.52
N ALA A 329 -3.29 -11.88 7.14
CA ALA A 329 -2.45 -13.06 6.92
C ALA A 329 -1.50 -12.87 5.73
N SER A 330 -1.97 -12.29 4.62
CA SER A 330 -1.14 -11.94 3.44
C SER A 330 0.01 -11.01 3.85
N SER A 331 -0.30 -9.96 4.59
CA SER A 331 0.69 -9.01 5.07
C SER A 331 1.65 -9.61 6.11
N CYS A 332 1.16 -10.51 6.98
CA CYS A 332 2.01 -11.24 7.93
C CYS A 332 3.10 -12.03 7.19
N LEU A 333 2.73 -12.76 6.13
CA LEU A 333 3.69 -13.53 5.32
C LEU A 333 4.70 -12.64 4.60
N ALA A 334 4.28 -11.45 4.12
CA ALA A 334 5.16 -10.50 3.46
C ALA A 334 6.38 -10.10 4.32
N HIS A 335 6.22 -10.04 5.65
CA HIS A 335 7.33 -9.73 6.56
C HIS A 335 8.44 -10.81 6.57
N SER A 336 8.20 -11.99 6.01
CA SER A 336 9.18 -13.07 5.87
C SER A 336 9.93 -13.05 4.53
N ILE A 337 9.62 -12.10 3.64
CA ILE A 337 10.11 -12.02 2.26
C ILE A 337 11.02 -10.80 2.12
N TYR A 338 12.15 -10.97 1.42
CA TYR A 338 13.07 -9.86 1.12
C TYR A 338 12.56 -9.06 -0.07
N GLY A 339 12.56 -7.75 0.06
CA GLY A 339 12.04 -6.81 -0.95
C GLY A 339 10.62 -6.38 -0.65
N ASP A 340 10.06 -5.54 -1.55
CA ASP A 340 8.75 -4.93 -1.33
C ASP A 340 7.60 -5.79 -1.87
N TYR A 341 7.87 -6.64 -2.86
CA TYR A 341 6.85 -7.51 -3.44
C TYR A 341 6.52 -8.67 -2.51
N ASN A 342 5.24 -8.88 -2.29
CA ASN A 342 4.76 -10.07 -1.59
C ASN A 342 4.66 -11.24 -2.57
N PHE A 343 5.56 -12.21 -2.44
CA PHE A 343 5.56 -13.43 -3.26
C PHE A 343 4.70 -14.56 -2.66
N SER A 344 3.91 -14.28 -1.63
CA SER A 344 3.02 -15.29 -1.04
C SER A 344 1.88 -15.62 -1.97
N THR A 345 1.63 -16.91 -2.15
CA THR A 345 0.49 -17.42 -2.92
C THR A 345 -0.78 -17.44 -2.07
N ARG A 346 -1.95 -17.47 -2.73
CA ARG A 346 -3.23 -17.67 -2.05
C ARG A 346 -3.23 -18.90 -1.14
N ALA A 347 -2.66 -20.01 -1.58
CA ALA A 347 -2.63 -21.25 -0.80
C ALA A 347 -1.82 -21.09 0.50
N GLU A 348 -0.73 -20.34 0.49
CA GLU A 348 0.07 -20.05 1.68
C GLU A 348 -0.69 -19.16 2.66
N VAL A 349 -1.41 -18.13 2.17
CA VAL A 349 -2.26 -17.27 3.01
C VAL A 349 -3.39 -18.09 3.64
N GLU A 350 -4.09 -18.91 2.88
CA GLU A 350 -5.16 -19.80 3.39
C GLU A 350 -4.60 -20.85 4.39
N ALA A 351 -3.39 -21.35 4.16
CA ALA A 351 -2.72 -22.27 5.11
C ALA A 351 -2.43 -21.58 6.45
N LEU A 352 -1.97 -20.32 6.45
CA LEU A 352 -1.77 -19.55 7.67
C LEU A 352 -3.09 -19.37 8.44
N LEU A 353 -4.16 -19.02 7.75
CA LEU A 353 -5.50 -18.86 8.36
C LEU A 353 -6.01 -20.16 9.01
N ASN A 354 -5.76 -21.32 8.37
CA ASN A 354 -6.30 -22.60 8.82
C ASN A 354 -5.45 -23.29 9.90
N SER A 355 -4.14 -23.00 9.97
CA SER A 355 -3.19 -23.76 10.81
C SER A 355 -2.51 -22.93 11.90
N GLY A 356 -2.82 -21.64 12.01
CA GLY A 356 -2.15 -20.76 12.97
C GLY A 356 -0.63 -20.64 12.77
N GLY A 357 -0.13 -20.93 11.55
CA GLY A 357 1.27 -20.69 11.21
C GLY A 357 2.26 -21.69 11.79
N SER A 358 1.97 -22.99 11.72
CA SER A 358 2.83 -24.05 12.29
C SER A 358 4.26 -24.12 11.70
N GLY A 359 4.54 -23.43 10.58
CA GLY A 359 5.86 -23.44 9.90
C GLY A 359 6.31 -24.80 9.40
N ARG A 360 5.41 -25.80 9.32
CA ARG A 360 5.73 -27.15 8.83
C ARG A 360 6.00 -27.13 7.33
N VAL A 361 6.97 -27.96 6.90
CA VAL A 361 7.28 -28.14 5.49
C VAL A 361 6.05 -28.64 4.73
N VAL A 362 5.60 -27.88 3.74
CA VAL A 362 4.57 -28.29 2.77
C VAL A 362 5.23 -29.21 1.75
N ARG A 363 4.69 -30.43 1.55
CA ARG A 363 5.20 -31.43 0.60
C ARG A 363 4.15 -31.73 -0.45
#